data_662df40ec8af628115f5aaa93d0ef2fb
#
_entry.id   662df40ec8af628115f5aaa93d0ef2fb
#
_cell.length_a   1.000
_cell.length_b   1.000
_cell.length_c   1.000
_cell.angle_alpha   90.00
_cell.angle_beta   90.00
_cell.angle_gamma   90.00
#
_symmetry.space_group_name_H-M   'P 1'
#
loop_
_entity.id
_entity.type
_entity.pdbx_description
1 polymer ?
#
loop_
_entity_poly.entity_id
_entity_poly.type
_entity_poly.pdbx_seq_one_letter_code
_entity_poly.pdbx_strand_id
1 'polypeptide(L)' 'MSAPIICHRCDGQGHVLHVTVRATSLDLWLCDECDATWRAKDAISVSKFEDFETLAKSLGFSPTWDGLEVHQ' A
#
# COMPACT_ATOMS: atom_id res chain seq x y z
N MET A 1 1.53 8.99 18.32
CA MET A 1 1.00 7.91 17.47
C MET A 1 0.14 8.49 16.39
N SER A 2 0.36 8.08 15.16
CA SER A 2 -0.50 8.53 14.07
C SER A 2 -1.78 7.70 14.02
N ALA A 3 -2.90 8.34 13.72
CA ALA A 3 -4.15 7.64 13.52
C ALA A 3 -4.08 6.77 12.26
N PRO A 4 -4.78 5.63 12.22
CA PRO A 4 -4.85 4.82 11.01
C PRO A 4 -5.45 5.62 9.85
N ILE A 5 -4.92 5.40 8.66
CA ILE A 5 -5.46 6.04 7.46
C ILE A 5 -6.56 5.15 6.92
N ILE A 6 -7.77 5.69 6.85
CA ILE A 6 -8.91 4.95 6.33
C ILE A 6 -8.86 4.94 4.81
N CYS A 7 -9.06 3.77 4.21
CA CYS A 7 -9.12 3.67 2.76
C CYS A 7 -10.52 3.99 2.26
N HIS A 8 -10.67 5.15 1.63
CA HIS A 8 -11.97 5.58 1.13
C HIS A 8 -12.39 4.87 -0.16
N ARG A 9 -11.44 4.20 -0.83
CA ARG A 9 -11.74 3.46 -2.05
C ARG A 9 -12.62 2.24 -1.76
N CYS A 10 -12.45 1.61 -0.61
CA CYS A 10 -13.27 0.47 -0.22
C CYS A 10 -14.26 0.82 0.89
N ASP A 11 -14.75 2.06 0.89
CA ASP A 11 -15.76 2.56 1.82
C ASP A 11 -15.37 2.42 3.29
N GLY A 12 -14.09 2.57 3.59
CA GLY A 12 -13.60 2.48 4.96
C GLY A 12 -13.47 1.06 5.51
N GLN A 13 -13.61 0.05 4.66
CA GLN A 13 -13.46 -1.35 5.05
C GLN A 13 -12.02 -1.67 5.44
N GLY A 14 -11.04 -1.10 4.74
CA GLY A 14 -9.64 -1.31 5.00
C GLY A 14 -8.93 -0.07 5.49
N HIS A 15 -7.69 -0.28 5.92
CA HIS A 15 -6.80 0.79 6.35
C HIS A 15 -5.59 0.83 5.45
N VAL A 16 -5.11 2.04 5.17
CA VAL A 16 -3.88 2.23 4.40
C VAL A 16 -2.70 2.15 5.36
N LEU A 17 -1.83 1.18 5.13
CA LEU A 17 -0.66 0.94 5.96
C LEU A 17 0.60 1.43 5.26
N HIS A 18 1.53 1.99 6.02
CA HIS A 18 2.86 2.30 5.51
C HIS A 18 3.68 1.01 5.53
N VAL A 19 4.17 0.61 4.37
CA VAL A 19 4.96 -0.62 4.23
C VAL A 19 6.24 -0.31 3.47
N THR A 20 7.28 -1.13 3.70
CA THR A 20 8.52 -1.09 2.94
C THR A 20 8.73 -2.43 2.27
N VAL A 21 8.97 -2.42 0.97
CA VAL A 21 9.32 -3.64 0.23
C VAL A 21 10.76 -4.00 0.57
N ARG A 22 10.96 -5.13 1.23
CA ARG A 22 12.29 -5.51 1.75
C ARG A 22 13.34 -5.67 0.66
N ALA A 23 12.93 -6.20 -0.48
CA ALA A 23 13.86 -6.47 -1.58
C ALA A 23 14.45 -5.20 -2.20
N THR A 24 13.72 -4.09 -2.17
CA THR A 24 14.09 -2.85 -2.85
C THR A 24 14.15 -1.65 -1.93
N SER A 25 13.77 -1.80 -0.67
CA SER A 25 13.65 -0.72 0.31
C SER A 25 12.69 0.39 -0.14
N LEU A 26 11.71 0.04 -0.96
CA LEU A 26 10.72 0.98 -1.47
C LEU A 26 9.58 1.15 -0.47
N ASP A 27 9.30 2.40 -0.10
CA ASP A 27 8.16 2.72 0.76
C ASP A 27 6.89 2.84 -0.05
N LEU A 28 5.82 2.22 0.45
CA LEU A 28 4.50 2.28 -0.18
C LEU A 28 3.43 2.47 0.90
N TRP A 29 2.29 2.96 0.48
CA TRP A 29 1.08 3.03 1.30
C TRP A 29 0.05 2.11 0.67
N LEU A 30 -0.32 1.06 1.39
CA LEU A 30 -1.07 -0.08 0.86
C LEU A 30 -2.31 -0.34 1.70
N CYS A 31 -3.47 -0.42 1.03
CA CYS A 31 -4.71 -0.82 1.70
C CYS A 31 -4.69 -2.32 1.98
N ASP A 32 -5.07 -2.71 3.19
CA ASP A 32 -5.06 -4.11 3.60
C ASP A 32 -6.28 -4.91 3.11
N GLU A 33 -7.25 -4.25 2.48
CA GLU A 33 -8.45 -4.92 1.98
C GLU A 33 -8.54 -4.95 0.46
N CYS A 34 -8.33 -3.82 -0.21
CA CYS A 34 -8.56 -3.72 -1.65
C CYS A 34 -7.29 -3.64 -2.49
N ASP A 35 -6.13 -3.77 -1.85
CA ASP A 35 -4.82 -3.75 -2.51
C ASP A 35 -4.50 -2.46 -3.27
N ALA A 36 -5.24 -1.40 -3.02
CA ALA A 36 -4.92 -0.09 -3.58
C ALA A 36 -3.61 0.40 -2.98
N THR A 37 -2.71 0.88 -3.82
CA THR A 37 -1.35 1.23 -3.44
C THR A 37 -1.01 2.64 -3.92
N TRP A 38 -0.31 3.37 -3.08
CA TRP A 38 0.18 4.71 -3.41
C TRP A 38 1.67 4.79 -3.06
N ARG A 39 2.39 5.60 -3.81
CA ARG A 39 3.85 5.72 -3.64
C ARG A 39 4.25 6.84 -2.69
N ALA A 40 3.29 7.65 -2.26
CA ALA A 40 3.52 8.73 -1.30
C ALA A 40 2.28 8.92 -0.45
N LYS A 41 2.48 9.32 0.81
CA LYS A 41 1.38 9.50 1.74
C LYS A 41 0.40 10.58 1.26
N ASP A 42 0.91 11.65 0.70
CA ASP A 42 0.09 12.76 0.21
C ASP A 42 -0.54 12.49 -1.14
N ALA A 43 -0.20 11.37 -1.78
CA ALA A 43 -0.80 10.94 -3.04
C ALA A 43 -2.02 10.03 -2.86
N ILE A 44 -2.36 9.67 -1.62
CA ILE A 44 -3.47 8.76 -1.35
C ILE A 44 -4.78 9.38 -1.82
N SER A 45 -5.43 8.70 -2.79
CA SER A 45 -6.69 9.18 -3.34
C SER A 45 -7.54 8.01 -3.85
N VAL A 46 -8.84 8.25 -3.98
CA VAL A 46 -9.77 7.24 -4.47
C VAL A 46 -9.65 7.07 -5.99
N SER A 47 -9.29 8.13 -6.70
CA SER A 47 -9.28 8.14 -8.16
C SER A 47 -7.95 7.75 -8.77
N LYS A 48 -6.86 7.85 -8.02
CA LYS A 48 -5.50 7.56 -8.53
C LYS A 48 -4.80 6.61 -7.58
N PHE A 49 -4.77 5.36 -7.95
CA PHE A 49 -4.10 4.31 -7.17
C PHE A 49 -3.53 3.28 -8.14
N GLU A 50 -2.61 2.47 -7.62
CA GLU A 50 -2.06 1.34 -8.37
C GLU A 50 -2.53 0.05 -7.68
N ASP A 51 -2.72 -1.01 -8.48
CA ASP A 51 -2.98 -2.32 -7.93
C ASP A 51 -1.68 -2.94 -7.43
N PHE A 52 -1.67 -3.44 -6.21
CA PHE A 52 -0.45 -3.96 -5.59
C PHE A 52 0.19 -5.09 -6.42
N GLU A 53 -0.60 -6.02 -6.91
CA GLU A 53 -0.07 -7.13 -7.71
C GLU A 53 0.54 -6.63 -9.01
N THR A 54 -0.11 -5.70 -9.69
CA THR A 54 0.40 -5.11 -10.93
C THR A 54 1.69 -4.35 -10.66
N LEU A 55 1.73 -3.57 -9.58
CA LEU A 55 2.93 -2.83 -9.20
C LEU A 55 4.09 -3.78 -8.89
N ALA A 56 3.81 -4.85 -8.15
CA ALA A 56 4.83 -5.83 -7.80
C ALA A 56 5.44 -6.48 -9.04
N LYS A 57 4.61 -6.85 -10.01
CA LYS A 57 5.08 -7.43 -11.26
C LYS A 57 5.93 -6.43 -12.05
N SER A 58 5.50 -5.17 -12.06
CA SER A 58 6.22 -4.11 -12.76
C SER A 58 7.60 -3.85 -12.16
N LEU A 59 7.72 -3.95 -10.83
CA LEU A 59 8.96 -3.68 -10.11
C LEU A 59 9.79 -4.94 -9.81
N GLY A 60 9.26 -6.13 -10.12
CA GLY A 60 10.00 -7.37 -10.02
C GLY A 60 10.06 -7.98 -8.63
N PHE A 61 9.07 -7.74 -7.78
CA PHE A 61 9.01 -8.40 -6.47
C PHE A 61 7.71 -9.19 -6.32
N SER A 62 7.69 -10.10 -5.34
CA SER A 62 6.51 -10.94 -5.08
C SER A 62 5.38 -10.12 -4.45
N PRO A 63 4.14 -10.24 -4.94
CA PRO A 63 2.99 -9.50 -4.40
C PRO A 63 2.44 -10.17 -3.14
N THR A 64 3.29 -10.38 -2.14
CA THR A 64 2.91 -11.01 -0.88
C THR A 64 3.31 -10.12 0.29
N TRP A 65 2.53 -10.22 1.37
CA TRP A 65 2.80 -9.47 2.58
C TRP A 65 4.08 -9.92 3.28
N ASP A 66 4.54 -11.16 3.03
CA ASP A 66 5.77 -11.68 3.59
C ASP A 66 7.01 -10.87 3.19
N GLY A 67 6.99 -10.27 2.01
CA GLY A 67 8.07 -9.43 1.53
C GLY A 67 7.99 -7.99 1.97
N LEU A 68 7.02 -7.65 2.82
CA LEU A 68 6.78 -6.29 3.28
C LEU A 68 7.09 -6.13 4.76
N GLU A 69 7.67 -4.99 5.10
CA GLU A 69 7.82 -4.55 6.47
C GLU A 69 6.73 -3.53 6.75
N VAL A 70 5.82 -3.84 7.68
CA VAL A 70 4.71 -2.96 8.02
C VAL A 70 5.14 -2.03 9.14
N HIS A 71 4.96 -0.73 8.92
CA HIS A 71 5.25 0.30 9.92
C HIS A 71 3.95 0.73 10.60
N GLN A 72 3.99 0.85 11.89
CA GLN A 72 2.83 1.25 12.67
C GLN A 72 3.10 2.52 13.46
#